data_1ceeab04ca26e9b4aeac3084101353d6
#
_entry.id   1ceeab04ca26e9b4aeac3084101353d6
#
_cell.length_a   1.000
_cell.length_b   1.000
_cell.length_c   1.000
_cell.angle_alpha   90.00
_cell.angle_beta   90.00
_cell.angle_gamma   90.00
#
_symmetry.space_group_name_H-M   'P 1'
#
loop_
_entity.id
_entity.type
_entity.pdbx_description
1 polymer ?
#
loop_
_entity_poly.entity_id
_entity_poly.type
_entity_poly.pdbx_seq_one_letter_code
_entity_poly.pdbx_strand_id
1 'polypeptide(L)'
;NLFTLFIFYEILTLSTFPLVAHKGTPEALRGAKTYLKILLGTSVGLQLIAIISVFSFAGTLDFTPQGILAGKVTNFQASILLALFAFGIGKAALMPFHKWLPAAMVAPTPVSALLHAVAVVKAGVFTMLKVGVYIFGIDFLKESGSSNWLIWLAAFSILSASIVAMTKDNLKARLAYSTISQLSYITLGLALANSLGVLGGALHIATHALGKITLFMCAGSIYVATHRTNVSELDGLGRIMPITFGAFLVGAVSIIGLPPFGGSWSKWLLVLGAIQADQILIVAAFMISSLLNVAYLLPIISRAFFSSPNKNHLNNGVGIQEAPLLCWVPTVFTAIGCLILFFYSGHVHNFLIPITN
;
A
#
# COMPACT_ATOMS: atom_id res chain seq x y z
N ASN A 1 -21.96 -7.13 -7.29
CA ASN A 1 -21.64 -6.51 -8.56
C ASN A 1 -20.81 -5.21 -8.36
N LEU A 2 -20.37 -4.60 -9.45
CA LEU A 2 -19.48 -3.43 -9.43
C LEU A 2 -20.11 -2.20 -8.76
N PHE A 3 -21.42 -1.97 -8.93
CA PHE A 3 -22.10 -0.85 -8.29
C PHE A 3 -22.23 -1.03 -6.77
N THR A 4 -22.54 -2.24 -6.32
CA THR A 4 -22.55 -2.57 -4.88
C THR A 4 -21.16 -2.34 -4.26
N LEU A 5 -20.09 -2.77 -4.95
CA LEU A 5 -18.73 -2.51 -4.50
C LEU A 5 -18.46 -0.99 -4.38
N PHE A 6 -18.92 -0.18 -5.35
CA PHE A 6 -18.79 1.28 -5.31
C PHE A 6 -19.51 1.91 -4.11
N ILE A 7 -20.72 1.46 -3.76
CA ILE A 7 -21.45 1.94 -2.58
C ILE A 7 -20.63 1.70 -1.30
N PHE A 8 -20.17 0.46 -1.07
CA PHE A 8 -19.36 0.15 0.10
C PHE A 8 -17.99 0.86 0.10
N TYR A 9 -17.42 1.08 -1.08
CA TYR A 9 -16.23 1.88 -1.25
C TYR A 9 -16.45 3.32 -0.77
N GLU A 10 -17.59 3.95 -1.07
CA GLU A 10 -17.91 5.30 -0.60
C GLU A 10 -18.30 5.35 0.89
N ILE A 11 -19.03 4.37 1.38
CA ILE A 11 -19.31 4.25 2.83
C ILE A 11 -17.99 4.25 3.60
N LEU A 12 -16.98 3.54 3.12
CA LEU A 12 -15.65 3.52 3.74
C LEU A 12 -14.99 4.92 3.73
N THR A 13 -15.13 5.69 2.65
CA THR A 13 -14.62 7.07 2.59
C THR A 13 -15.27 7.95 3.66
N LEU A 14 -16.60 7.91 3.72
CA LEU A 14 -17.37 8.76 4.63
C LEU A 14 -17.19 8.38 6.10
N SER A 15 -17.15 7.07 6.41
CA SER A 15 -16.97 6.58 7.79
C SER A 15 -15.57 6.86 8.34
N THR A 16 -14.55 6.93 7.48
CA THR A 16 -13.17 7.22 7.91
C THR A 16 -12.83 8.71 7.95
N PHE A 17 -13.63 9.57 7.31
CA PHE A 17 -13.42 11.03 7.36
C PHE A 17 -13.40 11.61 8.79
N PRO A 18 -14.37 11.30 9.69
CA PRO A 18 -14.33 11.78 11.07
C PRO A 18 -13.09 11.32 11.82
N LEU A 19 -12.58 10.11 11.52
CA LEU A 19 -11.37 9.59 12.16
C LEU A 19 -10.12 10.39 11.76
N VAL A 20 -10.03 10.86 10.50
CA VAL A 20 -8.94 11.74 10.05
C VAL A 20 -9.04 13.11 10.72
N ALA A 21 -10.25 13.64 10.89
CA ALA A 21 -10.52 14.94 11.50
C ALA A 21 -10.48 14.91 13.05
N HIS A 22 -10.31 13.74 13.68
CA HIS A 22 -10.53 13.48 15.11
C HIS A 22 -9.87 14.47 16.06
N LYS A 23 -8.67 14.97 15.75
CA LYS A 23 -7.97 15.94 16.62
C LYS A 23 -8.61 17.33 16.66
N GLY A 24 -9.48 17.67 15.70
CA GLY A 24 -10.14 18.97 15.62
C GLY A 24 -9.23 20.17 15.34
N THR A 25 -7.91 19.98 15.21
CA THR A 25 -6.96 21.07 14.92
C THR A 25 -7.14 21.58 13.49
N PRO A 26 -6.75 22.86 13.21
CA PRO A 26 -6.80 23.40 11.85
C PRO A 26 -6.04 22.55 10.82
N GLU A 27 -4.91 21.94 11.22
CA GLU A 27 -4.15 21.03 10.37
C GLU A 27 -4.92 19.72 10.11
N ALA A 28 -5.53 19.14 11.14
CA ALA A 28 -6.34 17.92 11.02
C ALA A 28 -7.53 18.15 10.09
N LEU A 29 -8.23 19.28 10.24
CA LEU A 29 -9.34 19.63 9.37
C LEU A 29 -8.91 19.88 7.92
N ARG A 30 -7.77 20.54 7.69
CA ARG A 30 -7.20 20.72 6.34
C ARG A 30 -6.82 19.38 5.71
N GLY A 31 -6.16 18.50 6.48
CA GLY A 31 -5.83 17.15 6.04
C GLY A 31 -7.07 16.32 5.68
N ALA A 32 -8.09 16.35 6.54
CA ALA A 32 -9.36 15.67 6.32
C ALA A 32 -10.12 16.21 5.10
N LYS A 33 -10.12 17.52 4.88
CA LYS A 33 -10.72 18.14 3.67
C LYS A 33 -9.97 17.70 2.40
N THR A 34 -8.64 17.63 2.43
CA THR A 34 -7.84 17.14 1.29
C THR A 34 -8.13 15.68 1.01
N TYR A 35 -8.20 14.85 2.07
CA TYR A 35 -8.59 13.44 2.01
C TYR A 35 -9.95 13.29 1.30
N LEU A 36 -10.99 13.98 1.78
CA LEU A 36 -12.34 13.85 1.26
C LEU A 36 -12.45 14.37 -0.19
N LYS A 37 -11.87 15.55 -0.48
CA LYS A 37 -11.91 16.16 -1.81
C LYS A 37 -11.30 15.24 -2.88
N ILE A 38 -10.15 14.64 -2.60
CA ILE A 38 -9.48 13.78 -3.57
C ILE A 38 -10.26 12.47 -3.72
N LEU A 39 -10.63 11.80 -2.63
CA LEU A 39 -11.28 10.49 -2.72
C LEU A 39 -12.68 10.57 -3.32
N LEU A 40 -13.54 11.50 -2.88
CA LEU A 40 -14.85 11.70 -3.50
C LEU A 40 -14.74 12.28 -4.91
N GLY A 41 -13.84 13.23 -5.13
CA GLY A 41 -13.66 13.82 -6.45
C GLY A 41 -13.23 12.82 -7.50
N THR A 42 -12.33 11.89 -7.16
CA THR A 42 -11.91 10.82 -8.08
C THR A 42 -12.98 9.76 -8.25
N SER A 43 -13.62 9.32 -7.18
CA SER A 43 -14.62 8.24 -7.27
C SER A 43 -15.90 8.69 -7.97
N VAL A 44 -16.43 9.86 -7.64
CA VAL A 44 -17.65 10.37 -8.30
C VAL A 44 -17.34 10.90 -9.69
N GLY A 45 -16.22 11.63 -9.84
CA GLY A 45 -15.87 12.27 -11.11
C GLY A 45 -15.29 11.32 -12.18
N LEU A 46 -14.71 10.18 -11.78
CA LEU A 46 -14.07 9.25 -12.71
C LEU A 46 -14.60 7.82 -12.57
N GLN A 47 -14.56 7.22 -11.37
CA GLN A 47 -14.95 5.84 -11.17
C GLN A 47 -16.45 5.62 -11.44
N LEU A 48 -17.33 6.51 -10.99
CA LEU A 48 -18.77 6.38 -11.27
C LEU A 48 -19.07 6.51 -12.76
N ILE A 49 -18.39 7.43 -13.46
CA ILE A 49 -18.51 7.56 -14.92
C ILE A 49 -18.07 6.27 -15.61
N ALA A 50 -16.94 5.68 -15.16
CA ALA A 50 -16.49 4.39 -15.68
C ALA A 50 -17.54 3.29 -15.47
N ILE A 51 -18.17 3.21 -14.29
CA ILE A 51 -19.22 2.23 -13.97
C ILE A 51 -20.43 2.40 -14.90
N ILE A 52 -20.90 3.65 -15.10
CA ILE A 52 -21.99 3.94 -16.02
C ILE A 52 -21.63 3.52 -17.45
N SER A 53 -20.41 3.82 -17.89
CA SER A 53 -19.93 3.44 -19.22
C SER A 53 -19.84 1.93 -19.39
N VAL A 54 -19.36 1.18 -18.38
CA VAL A 54 -19.34 -0.29 -18.38
C VAL A 54 -20.76 -0.82 -18.54
N PHE A 55 -21.74 -0.30 -17.78
CA PHE A 55 -23.13 -0.72 -17.92
C PHE A 55 -23.68 -0.44 -19.31
N SER A 56 -23.38 0.73 -19.88
CA SER A 56 -23.81 1.11 -21.23
C SER A 56 -23.25 0.18 -22.32
N PHE A 57 -22.00 -0.28 -22.19
CA PHE A 57 -21.37 -1.18 -23.17
C PHE A 57 -21.70 -2.65 -22.94
N ALA A 58 -21.68 -3.11 -21.68
CA ALA A 58 -21.82 -4.52 -21.35
C ALA A 58 -23.25 -4.96 -21.03
N GLY A 59 -24.14 -4.02 -20.65
CA GLY A 59 -25.51 -4.31 -20.20
C GLY A 59 -25.60 -4.93 -18.80
N THR A 60 -24.46 -5.17 -18.14
CA THR A 60 -24.36 -5.74 -16.80
C THR A 60 -23.18 -5.14 -16.03
N LEU A 61 -23.22 -5.25 -14.69
CA LEU A 61 -22.14 -4.89 -13.78
C LEU A 61 -21.69 -6.09 -12.93
N ASP A 62 -22.08 -7.30 -13.27
CA ASP A 62 -21.74 -8.49 -12.53
C ASP A 62 -20.29 -8.89 -12.77
N PHE A 63 -19.68 -9.48 -11.74
CA PHE A 63 -18.32 -9.96 -11.81
C PHE A 63 -18.26 -11.34 -12.45
N THR A 64 -17.56 -11.45 -13.58
CA THR A 64 -17.35 -12.72 -14.30
C THR A 64 -15.85 -13.01 -14.41
N PRO A 65 -15.38 -14.26 -14.25
CA PRO A 65 -13.96 -14.59 -14.25
C PRO A 65 -13.21 -14.14 -15.51
N GLN A 66 -13.82 -14.21 -16.67
CA GLN A 66 -13.22 -13.81 -17.96
C GLN A 66 -13.43 -12.33 -18.32
N GLY A 67 -14.07 -11.55 -17.43
CA GLY A 67 -14.48 -10.17 -17.71
C GLY A 67 -15.77 -10.09 -18.51
N ILE A 68 -16.28 -8.86 -18.70
CA ILE A 68 -17.57 -8.59 -19.38
C ILE A 68 -17.43 -7.67 -20.58
N LEU A 69 -16.22 -7.15 -20.86
CA LEU A 69 -15.95 -6.13 -21.87
C LEU A 69 -15.42 -6.71 -23.19
N ALA A 70 -14.91 -7.94 -23.20
CA ALA A 70 -14.37 -8.57 -24.38
C ALA A 70 -15.42 -8.60 -25.52
N GLY A 71 -15.03 -8.15 -26.71
CA GLY A 71 -15.92 -8.07 -27.88
C GLY A 71 -17.00 -6.97 -27.83
N LYS A 72 -17.08 -6.19 -26.74
CA LYS A 72 -18.09 -5.12 -26.57
C LYS A 72 -17.50 -3.71 -26.63
N VAL A 73 -16.20 -3.58 -26.50
CA VAL A 73 -15.48 -2.30 -26.56
C VAL A 73 -14.27 -2.42 -27.48
N THR A 74 -13.90 -1.31 -28.12
CA THR A 74 -12.63 -1.22 -28.87
C THR A 74 -11.45 -1.10 -27.92
N ASN A 75 -10.23 -1.37 -28.39
CA ASN A 75 -8.99 -1.24 -27.58
C ASN A 75 -8.82 0.19 -27.04
N PHE A 76 -9.20 1.20 -27.81
CA PHE A 76 -9.15 2.60 -27.40
C PHE A 76 -10.16 2.89 -26.27
N GLN A 77 -11.40 2.41 -26.39
CA GLN A 77 -12.41 2.54 -25.34
C GLN A 77 -11.98 1.80 -24.06
N ALA A 78 -11.40 0.60 -24.21
CA ALA A 78 -10.85 -0.15 -23.08
C ALA A 78 -9.75 0.63 -22.35
N SER A 79 -8.83 1.28 -23.10
CA SER A 79 -7.78 2.12 -22.51
C SER A 79 -8.33 3.33 -21.75
N ILE A 80 -9.36 4.00 -22.29
CA ILE A 80 -10.04 5.12 -21.61
C ILE A 80 -10.76 4.64 -20.35
N LEU A 81 -11.53 3.54 -20.44
CA LEU A 81 -12.22 2.95 -19.29
C LEU A 81 -11.23 2.56 -18.19
N LEU A 82 -10.11 1.93 -18.56
CA LEU A 82 -9.07 1.58 -17.60
C LEU A 82 -8.46 2.82 -16.96
N ALA A 83 -8.29 3.92 -17.70
CA ALA A 83 -7.81 5.18 -17.15
C ALA A 83 -8.82 5.80 -16.17
N LEU A 84 -10.10 5.78 -16.50
CA LEU A 84 -11.16 6.24 -15.61
C LEU A 84 -11.20 5.44 -14.30
N PHE A 85 -11.00 4.11 -14.36
CA PHE A 85 -10.88 3.29 -13.15
C PHE A 85 -9.58 3.54 -12.41
N ALA A 86 -8.43 3.54 -13.10
CA ALA A 86 -7.11 3.69 -12.46
C ALA A 86 -6.99 5.00 -11.68
N PHE A 87 -7.50 6.09 -12.23
CA PHE A 87 -7.52 7.40 -11.56
C PHE A 87 -8.75 7.59 -10.68
N GLY A 88 -9.88 6.97 -11.02
CA GLY A 88 -11.12 7.01 -10.24
C GLY A 88 -11.01 6.26 -8.92
N ILE A 89 -10.26 5.15 -8.87
CA ILE A 89 -9.98 4.41 -7.64
C ILE A 89 -8.89 5.15 -6.83
N GLY A 90 -9.18 6.37 -6.42
CA GLY A 90 -8.25 7.25 -5.69
C GLY A 90 -7.64 6.62 -4.44
N LYS A 91 -8.32 5.64 -3.81
CA LYS A 91 -7.80 4.89 -2.64
C LYS A 91 -6.58 4.02 -2.98
N ALA A 92 -6.34 3.67 -4.24
CA ALA A 92 -5.11 3.01 -4.68
C ALA A 92 -3.89 3.95 -4.64
N ALA A 93 -4.11 5.26 -4.45
CA ALA A 93 -3.09 6.30 -4.31
C ALA A 93 -2.07 6.34 -5.46
N LEU A 94 -2.49 6.01 -6.68
CA LEU A 94 -1.67 6.14 -7.88
C LEU A 94 -1.37 7.61 -8.17
N MET A 95 -0.16 7.95 -8.58
CA MET A 95 0.17 9.33 -8.98
C MET A 95 -0.62 9.72 -10.25
N PRO A 96 -1.17 10.94 -10.31
CA PRO A 96 -0.98 12.10 -9.43
C PRO A 96 -1.94 12.20 -8.22
N PHE A 97 -2.92 11.31 -8.07
CA PHE A 97 -3.98 11.41 -7.06
C PHE A 97 -3.60 10.84 -5.67
N HIS A 98 -2.30 10.77 -5.36
CA HIS A 98 -1.76 10.21 -4.11
C HIS A 98 -1.76 11.16 -2.91
N LYS A 99 -1.92 12.49 -3.12
CA LYS A 99 -1.68 13.52 -2.08
C LYS A 99 -2.57 13.39 -0.83
N TRP A 100 -3.73 12.74 -0.93
CA TRP A 100 -4.60 12.50 0.21
C TRP A 100 -3.92 11.62 1.28
N LEU A 101 -3.06 10.69 0.86
CA LEU A 101 -2.43 9.71 1.73
C LEU A 101 -1.47 10.37 2.75
N PRO A 102 -0.46 11.19 2.34
CA PRO A 102 0.33 11.96 3.28
C PRO A 102 -0.50 13.01 4.06
N ALA A 103 -1.53 13.62 3.46
CA ALA A 103 -2.38 14.58 4.13
C ALA A 103 -3.17 13.95 5.30
N ALA A 104 -3.53 12.68 5.22
CA ALA A 104 -4.19 11.94 6.29
C ALA A 104 -3.27 11.59 7.48
N MET A 105 -1.94 11.86 7.41
CA MET A 105 -0.98 11.59 8.50
C MET A 105 -1.17 12.47 9.73
N VAL A 106 -1.98 13.52 9.67
CA VAL A 106 -2.40 14.34 10.81
C VAL A 106 -3.22 13.55 11.82
N ALA A 107 -3.87 12.46 11.40
CA ALA A 107 -4.65 11.57 12.24
C ALA A 107 -3.80 10.93 13.37
N PRO A 108 -4.43 10.52 14.49
CA PRO A 108 -3.76 9.69 15.50
C PRO A 108 -3.14 8.44 14.88
N THR A 109 -2.06 7.92 15.47
CA THR A 109 -1.29 6.80 14.86
C THR A 109 -2.14 5.53 14.66
N PRO A 110 -3.05 5.12 15.56
CA PRO A 110 -3.93 3.98 15.29
C PRO A 110 -4.82 4.17 14.07
N VAL A 111 -5.34 5.40 13.88
CA VAL A 111 -6.12 5.75 12.67
C VAL A 111 -5.22 5.71 11.43
N SER A 112 -4.01 6.27 11.52
CA SER A 112 -3.04 6.19 10.42
C SER A 112 -2.73 4.74 10.04
N ALA A 113 -2.55 3.84 11.03
CA ALA A 113 -2.34 2.41 10.80
C ALA A 113 -3.53 1.77 10.08
N LEU A 114 -4.76 2.06 10.53
CA LEU A 114 -5.98 1.56 9.89
C LEU A 114 -6.08 2.01 8.42
N LEU A 115 -5.88 3.30 8.15
CA LEU A 115 -5.99 3.87 6.80
C LEU A 115 -4.95 3.30 5.83
N HIS A 116 -3.69 3.17 6.27
CA HIS A 116 -2.55 2.87 5.41
C HIS A 116 -2.19 1.40 5.34
N ALA A 117 -2.52 0.62 6.37
CA ALA A 117 -2.16 -0.79 6.39
C ALA A 117 -3.33 -1.71 6.04
N VAL A 118 -4.55 -1.43 6.50
CA VAL A 118 -5.62 -2.44 6.52
C VAL A 118 -6.84 -2.07 5.70
N ALA A 119 -7.42 -0.86 5.85
CA ALA A 119 -8.75 -0.58 5.34
C ALA A 119 -8.73 0.19 4.01
N VAL A 120 -8.47 1.51 4.05
CA VAL A 120 -8.76 2.40 2.93
C VAL A 120 -7.92 2.08 1.69
N VAL A 121 -6.60 1.97 1.85
CA VAL A 121 -5.72 1.66 0.72
C VAL A 121 -5.93 0.24 0.18
N LYS A 122 -6.33 -0.72 1.05
CA LYS A 122 -6.60 -2.08 0.61
C LYS A 122 -7.90 -2.17 -0.18
N ALA A 123 -8.93 -1.44 0.23
CA ALA A 123 -10.15 -1.30 -0.58
C ALA A 123 -9.81 -0.73 -1.98
N GLY A 124 -8.88 0.24 -2.07
CA GLY A 124 -8.43 0.77 -3.35
C GLY A 124 -7.80 -0.27 -4.26
N VAL A 125 -6.72 -0.91 -3.81
CA VAL A 125 -6.00 -1.89 -4.65
C VAL A 125 -6.79 -3.18 -4.85
N PHE A 126 -7.64 -3.59 -3.90
CA PHE A 126 -8.59 -4.69 -4.09
C PHE A 126 -9.59 -4.36 -5.21
N THR A 127 -10.19 -3.16 -5.19
CA THR A 127 -11.09 -2.70 -6.24
C THR A 127 -10.38 -2.69 -7.59
N MET A 128 -9.11 -2.23 -7.62
CA MET A 128 -8.31 -2.21 -8.85
C MET A 128 -8.11 -3.61 -9.45
N LEU A 129 -7.70 -4.58 -8.61
CA LEU A 129 -7.59 -5.99 -9.05
C LEU A 129 -8.95 -6.56 -9.46
N LYS A 130 -9.99 -6.31 -8.66
CA LYS A 130 -11.34 -6.81 -8.92
C LYS A 130 -11.88 -6.31 -10.26
N VAL A 131 -11.70 -5.03 -10.57
CA VAL A 131 -12.08 -4.43 -11.86
C VAL A 131 -11.26 -5.03 -13.00
N GLY A 132 -9.93 -5.08 -12.86
CA GLY A 132 -9.07 -5.60 -13.93
C GLY A 132 -9.37 -7.06 -14.28
N VAL A 133 -9.58 -7.91 -13.27
CA VAL A 133 -9.80 -9.34 -13.47
C VAL A 133 -11.24 -9.65 -13.90
N TYR A 134 -12.25 -9.05 -13.24
CA TYR A 134 -13.64 -9.49 -13.39
C TYR A 134 -14.52 -8.57 -14.25
N ILE A 135 -14.02 -7.37 -14.61
CA ILE A 135 -14.72 -6.45 -15.54
C ILE A 135 -14.00 -6.45 -16.89
N PHE A 136 -12.68 -6.27 -16.89
CA PHE A 136 -11.90 -6.32 -18.13
C PHE A 136 -11.59 -7.76 -18.55
N GLY A 137 -11.08 -8.59 -17.64
CA GLY A 137 -10.50 -9.90 -17.94
C GLY A 137 -9.00 -9.81 -18.26
N ILE A 138 -8.23 -10.78 -17.75
CA ILE A 138 -6.76 -10.79 -17.91
C ILE A 138 -6.39 -10.95 -19.39
N ASP A 139 -7.04 -11.88 -20.08
CA ASP A 139 -6.76 -12.16 -21.49
C ASP A 139 -7.13 -10.96 -22.39
N PHE A 140 -8.27 -10.32 -22.14
CA PHE A 140 -8.66 -9.13 -22.88
C PHE A 140 -7.71 -7.96 -22.64
N LEU A 141 -7.23 -7.74 -21.39
CA LEU A 141 -6.20 -6.71 -21.11
C LEU A 141 -4.89 -7.00 -21.86
N LYS A 142 -4.49 -8.26 -21.96
CA LYS A 142 -3.30 -8.70 -22.66
C LYS A 142 -3.45 -8.52 -24.18
N GLU A 143 -4.53 -9.01 -24.76
CA GLU A 143 -4.77 -8.95 -26.21
C GLU A 143 -4.97 -7.52 -26.72
N SER A 144 -5.72 -6.70 -25.98
CA SER A 144 -5.99 -5.31 -26.34
C SER A 144 -4.81 -4.38 -26.17
N GLY A 145 -3.82 -4.76 -25.32
CA GLY A 145 -2.71 -3.90 -24.90
C GLY A 145 -3.15 -2.64 -24.13
N SER A 146 -4.42 -2.60 -23.69
CA SER A 146 -5.02 -1.42 -23.06
C SER A 146 -4.37 -1.05 -21.73
N SER A 147 -3.66 -1.97 -21.06
CA SER A 147 -2.95 -1.76 -19.79
C SER A 147 -1.49 -1.30 -19.94
N ASN A 148 -0.92 -1.25 -21.15
CA ASN A 148 0.51 -0.97 -21.35
C ASN A 148 0.95 0.39 -20.78
N TRP A 149 0.15 1.42 -20.95
CA TRP A 149 0.43 2.74 -20.36
C TRP A 149 0.45 2.71 -18.82
N LEU A 150 -0.40 1.87 -18.21
CA LEU A 150 -0.52 1.75 -16.76
C LEU A 150 0.72 1.08 -16.13
N ILE A 151 1.41 0.19 -16.86
CA ILE A 151 2.70 -0.38 -16.46
C ILE A 151 3.71 0.74 -16.16
N TRP A 152 3.87 1.67 -17.10
CA TRP A 152 4.84 2.77 -16.96
C TRP A 152 4.43 3.78 -15.89
N LEU A 153 3.14 4.10 -15.78
CA LEU A 153 2.64 5.00 -14.75
C LEU A 153 2.81 4.40 -13.35
N ALA A 154 2.55 3.10 -13.19
CA ALA A 154 2.75 2.40 -11.93
C ALA A 154 4.25 2.32 -11.58
N ALA A 155 5.12 2.00 -12.52
CA ALA A 155 6.57 2.00 -12.33
C ALA A 155 7.09 3.39 -11.93
N PHE A 156 6.64 4.45 -12.61
CA PHE A 156 6.94 5.83 -12.23
C PHE A 156 6.49 6.14 -10.80
N SER A 157 5.27 5.73 -10.42
CA SER A 157 4.74 5.94 -9.08
C SER A 157 5.55 5.19 -8.02
N ILE A 158 6.00 3.96 -8.32
CA ILE A 158 6.86 3.16 -7.43
C ILE A 158 8.17 3.90 -7.13
N LEU A 159 8.88 4.32 -8.17
CA LEU A 159 10.20 4.93 -8.03
C LEU A 159 10.11 6.33 -7.42
N SER A 160 9.20 7.19 -7.93
CA SER A 160 9.02 8.56 -7.43
C SER A 160 8.62 8.57 -5.96
N ALA A 161 7.66 7.72 -5.55
CA ALA A 161 7.25 7.64 -4.15
C ALA A 161 8.38 7.12 -3.25
N SER A 162 9.19 6.18 -3.70
CA SER A 162 10.35 5.68 -2.96
C SER A 162 11.41 6.77 -2.77
N ILE A 163 11.69 7.56 -3.80
CA ILE A 163 12.62 8.71 -3.73
C ILE A 163 12.10 9.76 -2.75
N VAL A 164 10.81 10.10 -2.83
CA VAL A 164 10.22 11.07 -1.90
C VAL A 164 10.23 10.54 -0.46
N ALA A 165 10.04 9.22 -0.24
CA ALA A 165 10.14 8.62 1.09
C ALA A 165 11.52 8.86 1.73
N MET A 166 12.61 8.81 0.94
CA MET A 166 13.97 9.08 1.44
C MET A 166 14.14 10.51 1.96
N THR A 167 13.43 11.48 1.38
CA THR A 167 13.55 12.91 1.76
C THR A 167 12.73 13.27 3.01
N LYS A 168 11.84 12.39 3.49
CA LYS A 168 10.97 12.68 4.62
C LYS A 168 11.63 12.32 5.94
N ASP A 169 11.85 13.31 6.82
CA ASP A 169 12.33 13.08 8.18
C ASP A 169 11.21 12.59 9.12
N ASN A 170 9.98 13.08 8.96
CA ASN A 170 8.85 12.59 9.74
C ASN A 170 8.57 11.12 9.43
N LEU A 171 8.60 10.26 10.49
CA LEU A 171 8.47 8.82 10.37
C LEU A 171 7.15 8.40 9.69
N LYS A 172 6.01 8.98 10.10
CA LYS A 172 4.71 8.66 9.50
C LYS A 172 4.63 9.09 8.04
N ALA A 173 5.17 10.27 7.70
CA ALA A 173 5.20 10.74 6.32
C ALA A 173 6.08 9.83 5.44
N ARG A 174 7.24 9.39 5.94
CA ARG A 174 8.11 8.41 5.26
C ARG A 174 7.37 7.11 4.99
N LEU A 175 6.66 6.57 5.99
CA LEU A 175 5.86 5.35 5.85
C LEU A 175 4.68 5.53 4.89
N ALA A 176 4.09 6.73 4.79
CA ALA A 176 3.02 7.04 3.85
C ALA A 176 3.51 6.98 2.40
N TYR A 177 4.64 7.62 2.07
CA TYR A 177 5.22 7.54 0.72
C TYR A 177 5.70 6.12 0.39
N SER A 178 6.26 5.41 1.36
CA SER A 178 6.53 3.98 1.21
C SER A 178 5.24 3.18 0.90
N THR A 179 4.09 3.57 1.45
CA THR A 179 2.81 2.92 1.13
C THR A 179 2.39 3.20 -0.31
N ILE A 180 2.50 4.44 -0.80
CA ILE A 180 2.20 4.79 -2.20
C ILE A 180 3.02 3.91 -3.16
N SER A 181 4.32 3.78 -2.91
CA SER A 181 5.18 2.89 -3.69
C SER A 181 4.65 1.45 -3.70
N GLN A 182 4.37 0.87 -2.53
CA GLN A 182 3.95 -0.53 -2.41
C GLN A 182 2.53 -0.79 -2.99
N LEU A 183 1.62 0.17 -2.94
CA LEU A 183 0.30 0.04 -3.61
C LEU A 183 0.45 0.02 -5.13
N SER A 184 1.41 0.79 -5.65
CA SER A 184 1.69 0.81 -7.08
C SER A 184 2.30 -0.51 -7.58
N TYR A 185 2.95 -1.33 -6.71
CA TYR A 185 3.33 -2.71 -7.06
C TYR A 185 2.11 -3.57 -7.41
N ILE A 186 1.00 -3.42 -6.66
CA ILE A 186 -0.23 -4.18 -6.90
C ILE A 186 -0.88 -3.74 -8.22
N THR A 187 -0.95 -2.43 -8.46
CA THR A 187 -1.45 -1.87 -9.72
C THR A 187 -0.60 -2.31 -10.91
N LEU A 188 0.72 -2.34 -10.75
CA LEU A 188 1.63 -2.81 -11.79
C LEU A 188 1.44 -4.30 -12.04
N GLY A 189 1.26 -5.12 -10.99
CA GLY A 189 0.96 -6.55 -11.12
C GLY A 189 -0.28 -6.82 -11.97
N LEU A 190 -1.35 -6.02 -11.79
CA LEU A 190 -2.52 -6.07 -12.66
C LEU A 190 -2.20 -5.65 -14.10
N ALA A 191 -1.45 -4.53 -14.26
CA ALA A 191 -1.16 -3.96 -15.56
C ALA A 191 -0.31 -4.88 -16.45
N LEU A 192 0.48 -5.80 -15.87
CA LEU A 192 1.21 -6.85 -16.60
C LEU A 192 0.28 -7.83 -17.34
N ALA A 193 -1.00 -7.85 -17.03
CA ALA A 193 -2.03 -8.66 -17.67
C ALA A 193 -1.63 -10.15 -17.83
N ASN A 194 -1.09 -10.72 -16.76
CA ASN A 194 -0.80 -12.16 -16.68
C ASN A 194 -1.05 -12.71 -15.27
N SER A 195 -1.22 -14.03 -15.17
CA SER A 195 -1.56 -14.70 -13.91
C SER A 195 -0.55 -14.45 -12.80
N LEU A 196 0.77 -14.49 -13.10
CA LEU A 196 1.82 -14.28 -12.10
C LEU A 196 1.81 -12.86 -11.54
N GLY A 197 1.60 -11.84 -12.39
CA GLY A 197 1.47 -10.44 -11.97
C GLY A 197 0.27 -10.23 -11.07
N VAL A 198 -0.90 -10.75 -11.44
CA VAL A 198 -2.15 -10.65 -10.67
C VAL A 198 -2.02 -11.38 -9.33
N LEU A 199 -1.51 -12.62 -9.32
CA LEU A 199 -1.28 -13.40 -8.10
C LEU A 199 -0.26 -12.72 -7.18
N GLY A 200 0.84 -12.21 -7.75
CA GLY A 200 1.83 -11.43 -7.02
C GLY A 200 1.24 -10.18 -6.38
N GLY A 201 0.41 -9.44 -7.12
CA GLY A 201 -0.32 -8.27 -6.63
C GLY A 201 -1.31 -8.62 -5.52
N ALA A 202 -2.10 -9.69 -5.68
CA ALA A 202 -3.05 -10.16 -4.69
C ALA A 202 -2.36 -10.62 -3.40
N LEU A 203 -1.29 -11.42 -3.51
CA LEU A 203 -0.48 -11.83 -2.35
C LEU A 203 0.16 -10.61 -1.68
N HIS A 204 0.56 -9.59 -2.47
CA HIS A 204 1.15 -8.37 -1.93
C HIS A 204 0.16 -7.55 -1.07
N ILE A 205 -1.14 -7.67 -1.28
CA ILE A 205 -2.15 -7.07 -0.39
C ILE A 205 -1.96 -7.56 1.05
N ALA A 206 -1.84 -8.87 1.25
CA ALA A 206 -1.72 -9.49 2.58
C ALA A 206 -0.35 -9.20 3.20
N THR A 207 0.74 -9.42 2.46
CA THR A 207 2.11 -9.22 2.97
C THR A 207 2.38 -7.77 3.34
N HIS A 208 1.93 -6.84 2.50
CA HIS A 208 2.02 -5.42 2.76
C HIS A 208 1.15 -4.99 3.96
N ALA A 209 -0.04 -5.58 4.15
CA ALA A 209 -0.89 -5.25 5.29
C ALA A 209 -0.17 -5.55 6.62
N LEU A 210 0.38 -6.76 6.78
CA LEU A 210 1.12 -7.16 7.99
C LEU A 210 2.38 -6.32 8.19
N GLY A 211 3.20 -6.12 7.16
CA GLY A 211 4.41 -5.30 7.27
C GLY A 211 4.10 -3.86 7.66
N LYS A 212 3.10 -3.25 7.03
CA LYS A 212 2.75 -1.84 7.31
C LYS A 212 2.07 -1.62 8.64
N ILE A 213 1.16 -2.51 9.05
CA ILE A 213 0.54 -2.35 10.37
C ILE A 213 1.59 -2.43 11.47
N THR A 214 2.56 -3.36 11.35
CA THR A 214 3.70 -3.47 12.26
C THR A 214 4.49 -2.15 12.32
N LEU A 215 4.88 -1.60 11.16
CA LEU A 215 5.65 -0.36 11.12
C LEU A 215 4.90 0.84 11.70
N PHE A 216 3.60 0.99 11.40
CA PHE A 216 2.80 2.08 11.95
C PHE A 216 2.54 1.91 13.45
N MET A 217 2.32 0.68 13.93
CA MET A 217 2.19 0.41 15.37
C MET A 217 3.50 0.70 16.11
N CYS A 218 4.67 0.33 15.54
CA CYS A 218 5.97 0.74 16.09
C CYS A 218 6.10 2.27 16.17
N ALA A 219 5.74 2.99 15.10
CA ALA A 219 5.75 4.46 15.11
C ALA A 219 4.82 5.03 16.19
N GLY A 220 3.68 4.37 16.46
CA GLY A 220 2.78 4.71 17.55
C GLY A 220 3.40 4.46 18.93
N SER A 221 4.00 3.31 19.14
CA SER A 221 4.69 2.94 20.38
C SER A 221 5.85 3.90 20.69
N ILE A 222 6.66 4.26 19.67
CA ILE A 222 7.72 5.26 19.80
C ILE A 222 7.13 6.60 20.24
N TYR A 223 6.07 7.06 19.60
CA TYR A 223 5.43 8.34 19.95
C TYR A 223 4.85 8.33 21.38
N VAL A 224 4.18 7.25 21.78
CA VAL A 224 3.59 7.14 23.14
C VAL A 224 4.68 7.16 24.21
N ALA A 225 5.79 6.48 24.00
CA ALA A 225 6.88 6.40 24.99
C ALA A 225 7.77 7.64 25.02
N THR A 226 7.99 8.31 23.86
CA THR A 226 9.04 9.33 23.73
C THR A 226 8.57 10.68 23.18
N HIS A 227 7.33 10.77 22.68
CA HIS A 227 6.77 11.92 21.96
C HIS A 227 7.55 12.34 20.71
N ARG A 228 8.41 11.46 20.16
CA ARG A 228 9.22 11.73 18.97
C ARG A 228 8.51 11.28 17.70
N THR A 229 8.70 12.06 16.64
CA THR A 229 8.04 11.83 15.36
C THR A 229 9.02 11.80 14.19
N ASN A 230 10.23 12.36 14.36
CA ASN A 230 11.22 12.50 13.29
C ASN A 230 12.30 11.41 13.40
N VAL A 231 12.76 10.92 12.26
CA VAL A 231 13.81 9.89 12.20
C VAL A 231 15.13 10.40 12.77
N SER A 232 15.42 11.70 12.58
CA SER A 232 16.60 12.36 13.16
C SER A 232 16.63 12.36 14.70
N GLU A 233 15.49 12.15 15.35
CA GLU A 233 15.34 12.12 16.81
C GLU A 233 15.45 10.71 17.41
N LEU A 234 15.63 9.66 16.60
CA LEU A 234 15.57 8.26 17.04
C LEU A 234 16.93 7.68 17.47
N ASP A 235 17.98 8.47 17.48
CA ASP A 235 19.34 8.02 17.81
C ASP A 235 19.42 7.37 19.20
N GLY A 236 19.88 6.12 19.24
CA GLY A 236 20.06 5.34 20.47
C GLY A 236 18.77 4.77 21.10
N LEU A 237 17.57 5.11 20.57
CA LEU A 237 16.30 4.66 21.16
C LEU A 237 16.09 3.14 21.05
N GLY A 238 16.71 2.46 20.09
CA GLY A 238 16.63 1.01 19.96
C GLY A 238 17.18 0.24 21.16
N ARG A 239 18.11 0.85 21.92
CA ARG A 239 18.64 0.26 23.16
C ARG A 239 17.68 0.41 24.33
N ILE A 240 16.79 1.41 24.27
CA ILE A 240 15.79 1.70 25.29
C ILE A 240 14.48 0.96 24.99
N MET A 241 14.14 0.83 23.70
CA MET A 241 12.92 0.17 23.19
C MET A 241 13.25 -1.00 22.23
N PRO A 242 13.99 -2.04 22.70
CA PRO A 242 14.50 -3.10 21.82
C PRO A 242 13.39 -3.93 21.18
N ILE A 243 12.27 -4.16 21.85
CA ILE A 243 11.14 -4.94 21.33
C ILE A 243 10.46 -4.17 20.20
N THR A 244 10.18 -2.88 20.41
CA THR A 244 9.55 -2.02 19.39
C THR A 244 10.43 -1.91 18.14
N PHE A 245 11.73 -1.64 18.29
CA PHE A 245 12.62 -1.52 17.12
C PHE A 245 12.98 -2.87 16.50
N GLY A 246 12.96 -3.95 17.27
CA GLY A 246 13.05 -5.32 16.73
C GLY A 246 11.84 -5.66 15.83
N ALA A 247 10.63 -5.35 16.30
CA ALA A 247 9.42 -5.51 15.49
C ALA A 247 9.44 -4.58 14.26
N PHE A 248 9.95 -3.35 14.39
CA PHE A 248 10.14 -2.44 13.26
C PHE A 248 11.09 -3.04 12.21
N LEU A 249 12.20 -3.67 12.63
CA LEU A 249 13.12 -4.36 11.73
C LEU A 249 12.41 -5.47 10.96
N VAL A 250 11.62 -6.31 11.63
CA VAL A 250 10.83 -7.38 11.00
C VAL A 250 9.87 -6.81 9.94
N GLY A 251 9.10 -5.78 10.30
CA GLY A 251 8.19 -5.11 9.36
C GLY A 251 8.95 -4.47 8.19
N ALA A 252 10.10 -3.84 8.45
CA ALA A 252 10.92 -3.23 7.41
C ALA A 252 11.47 -4.26 6.42
N VAL A 253 12.05 -5.37 6.91
CA VAL A 253 12.60 -6.45 6.07
C VAL A 253 11.49 -7.11 5.25
N SER A 254 10.29 -7.28 5.83
CA SER A 254 9.12 -7.77 5.10
C SER A 254 8.72 -6.84 3.95
N ILE A 255 8.71 -5.51 4.15
CA ILE A 255 8.41 -4.52 3.09
C ILE A 255 9.53 -4.47 2.03
N ILE A 256 10.78 -4.59 2.44
CA ILE A 256 11.93 -4.69 1.52
C ILE A 256 11.78 -5.93 0.62
N GLY A 257 11.24 -7.02 1.17
CA GLY A 257 11.01 -8.26 0.43
C GLY A 257 12.17 -9.24 0.54
N LEU A 258 12.81 -9.31 1.71
CA LEU A 258 13.87 -10.28 1.98
C LEU A 258 13.32 -11.50 2.74
N PRO A 259 13.79 -12.72 2.41
CA PRO A 259 13.51 -13.91 3.21
C PRO A 259 14.04 -13.75 4.66
N PRO A 260 13.42 -14.37 5.66
CA PRO A 260 12.25 -15.25 5.63
C PRO A 260 10.92 -14.53 5.92
N PHE A 261 10.60 -13.46 5.23
CA PHE A 261 9.35 -12.72 5.44
C PHE A 261 8.47 -12.74 4.20
N GLY A 262 7.14 -12.73 4.39
CA GLY A 262 6.14 -12.95 3.33
C GLY A 262 6.25 -12.01 2.13
N GLY A 263 6.77 -10.78 2.32
CA GLY A 263 6.98 -9.82 1.23
C GLY A 263 7.90 -10.29 0.10
N SER A 264 8.81 -11.24 0.38
CA SER A 264 9.69 -11.82 -0.64
C SER A 264 8.92 -12.61 -1.70
N TRP A 265 7.93 -13.40 -1.31
CA TRP A 265 7.13 -14.21 -2.23
C TRP A 265 6.27 -13.36 -3.17
N SER A 266 5.60 -12.33 -2.63
CA SER A 266 4.78 -11.45 -3.47
C SER A 266 5.62 -10.70 -4.50
N LYS A 267 6.79 -10.18 -4.10
CA LYS A 267 7.71 -9.50 -5.02
C LYS A 267 8.33 -10.46 -6.03
N TRP A 268 8.64 -11.67 -5.63
CA TRP A 268 9.15 -12.71 -6.52
C TRP A 268 8.15 -13.00 -7.65
N LEU A 269 6.86 -13.21 -7.32
CA LEU A 269 5.81 -13.43 -8.32
C LEU A 269 5.65 -12.23 -9.25
N LEU A 270 5.73 -11.00 -8.73
CA LEU A 270 5.66 -9.78 -9.55
C LEU A 270 6.83 -9.69 -10.53
N VAL A 271 8.04 -10.04 -10.11
CA VAL A 271 9.23 -10.08 -10.98
C VAL A 271 9.06 -11.16 -12.05
N LEU A 272 8.61 -12.36 -11.69
CA LEU A 272 8.32 -13.42 -12.65
C LEU A 272 7.23 -12.99 -13.64
N GLY A 273 6.19 -12.30 -13.18
CA GLY A 273 5.14 -11.74 -14.05
C GLY A 273 5.70 -10.71 -15.04
N ALA A 274 6.64 -9.86 -14.61
CA ALA A 274 7.30 -8.91 -15.51
C ALA A 274 8.19 -9.60 -16.54
N ILE A 275 8.89 -10.66 -16.15
CA ILE A 275 9.69 -11.48 -17.09
C ILE A 275 8.78 -12.17 -18.10
N GLN A 276 7.66 -12.75 -17.65
CA GLN A 276 6.69 -13.42 -18.54
C GLN A 276 6.03 -12.46 -19.53
N ALA A 277 5.94 -11.17 -19.18
CA ALA A 277 5.43 -10.10 -20.04
C ALA A 277 6.52 -9.46 -20.92
N ASP A 278 7.75 -9.98 -20.96
CA ASP A 278 8.92 -9.42 -21.65
C ASP A 278 9.26 -7.97 -21.26
N GLN A 279 8.90 -7.57 -20.02
CA GLN A 279 9.09 -6.23 -19.50
C GLN A 279 10.35 -6.11 -18.64
N ILE A 280 11.54 -6.28 -19.25
CA ILE A 280 12.82 -6.28 -18.52
C ILE A 280 13.11 -4.96 -17.78
N LEU A 281 12.67 -3.82 -18.32
CA LEU A 281 12.82 -2.52 -17.64
C LEU A 281 11.98 -2.43 -16.37
N ILE A 282 10.87 -3.15 -16.31
CA ILE A 282 10.02 -3.22 -15.12
C ILE A 282 10.69 -4.11 -14.06
N VAL A 283 11.39 -5.17 -14.45
CA VAL A 283 12.24 -5.95 -13.54
C VAL A 283 13.29 -5.04 -12.90
N ALA A 284 13.98 -4.22 -13.69
CA ALA A 284 14.94 -3.24 -13.18
C ALA A 284 14.27 -2.23 -12.23
N ALA A 285 13.07 -1.73 -12.54
CA ALA A 285 12.32 -0.83 -11.66
C ALA A 285 11.98 -1.49 -10.31
N PHE A 286 11.58 -2.76 -10.29
CA PHE A 286 11.36 -3.52 -9.06
C PHE A 286 12.63 -3.67 -8.22
N MET A 287 13.77 -3.98 -8.85
CA MET A 287 15.07 -4.12 -8.16
C MET A 287 15.52 -2.78 -7.57
N ILE A 288 15.47 -1.70 -8.35
CA ILE A 288 15.81 -0.35 -7.89
C ILE A 288 14.90 0.06 -6.71
N SER A 289 13.59 -0.17 -6.82
CA SER A 289 12.66 0.17 -5.74
C SER A 289 12.94 -0.65 -4.47
N SER A 290 13.32 -1.91 -4.59
CA SER A 290 13.70 -2.72 -3.42
C SER A 290 14.96 -2.18 -2.74
N LEU A 291 15.95 -1.71 -3.51
CA LEU A 291 17.14 -1.01 -2.97
C LEU A 291 16.75 0.31 -2.30
N LEU A 292 15.85 1.09 -2.90
CA LEU A 292 15.34 2.32 -2.27
C LEU A 292 14.59 2.02 -0.97
N ASN A 293 13.86 0.90 -0.88
CA ASN A 293 13.23 0.47 0.38
C ASN A 293 14.26 0.23 1.47
N VAL A 294 15.39 -0.40 1.15
CA VAL A 294 16.54 -0.53 2.07
C VAL A 294 17.02 0.84 2.49
N ALA A 295 17.24 1.75 1.53
CA ALA A 295 17.82 3.06 1.76
C ALA A 295 16.98 3.98 2.69
N TYR A 296 15.64 3.82 2.71
CA TYR A 296 14.83 4.66 3.60
C TYR A 296 14.29 3.96 4.86
N LEU A 297 14.31 2.62 4.94
CA LEU A 297 13.86 1.89 6.13
C LEU A 297 15.02 1.49 7.06
N LEU A 298 16.12 0.95 6.54
CA LEU A 298 17.22 0.48 7.39
C LEU A 298 17.95 1.58 8.15
N PRO A 299 18.13 2.82 7.64
CA PRO A 299 18.74 3.89 8.44
C PRO A 299 17.99 4.21 9.72
N ILE A 300 16.66 3.95 9.81
CA ILE A 300 15.89 4.12 11.04
C ILE A 300 16.39 3.16 12.10
N ILE A 301 16.59 1.89 11.74
CA ILE A 301 17.10 0.85 12.63
C ILE A 301 18.56 1.11 13.00
N SER A 302 19.37 1.45 11.98
CA SER A 302 20.79 1.75 12.19
C SER A 302 20.97 2.89 13.19
N ARG A 303 20.24 4.00 13.05
CA ARG A 303 20.26 5.12 13.99
C ARG A 303 19.80 4.69 15.38
N ALA A 304 18.73 3.90 15.46
CA ALA A 304 18.18 3.48 16.74
C ALA A 304 19.16 2.62 17.57
N PHE A 305 19.91 1.73 16.94
CA PHE A 305 20.79 0.81 17.65
C PHE A 305 22.26 1.24 17.70
N PHE A 306 22.77 1.86 16.63
CA PHE A 306 24.21 2.10 16.48
C PHE A 306 24.63 3.56 16.72
N SER A 307 23.71 4.55 16.66
CA SER A 307 24.02 5.91 17.03
C SER A 307 24.10 6.08 18.55
N SER A 308 24.89 7.04 19.00
CA SER A 308 24.98 7.42 20.41
C SER A 308 23.66 8.04 20.87
N PRO A 309 23.10 7.63 22.01
CA PRO A 309 21.92 8.26 22.58
C PRO A 309 22.16 9.76 22.78
N ASN A 310 21.22 10.59 22.40
CA ASN A 310 21.28 12.01 22.72
C ASN A 310 21.26 12.19 24.25
N LYS A 311 22.09 13.05 24.80
CA LYS A 311 22.24 13.26 26.27
C LYS A 311 20.89 13.50 26.97
N ASN A 312 19.93 14.08 26.28
CA ASN A 312 18.55 14.28 26.77
C ASN A 312 17.74 12.98 26.94
N HIS A 313 18.24 11.84 26.46
CA HIS A 313 17.57 10.53 26.64
C HIS A 313 17.99 9.84 27.95
N LEU A 314 19.10 10.26 28.54
CA LEU A 314 19.68 9.63 29.73
C LEU A 314 19.10 10.16 31.05
N ASN A 315 18.27 11.23 31.01
CA ASN A 315 17.74 11.86 32.23
C ASN A 315 16.63 11.05 32.95
N ASN A 316 16.13 9.96 32.36
CA ASN A 316 15.03 9.15 32.93
C ASN A 316 15.41 7.72 33.36
N GLY A 317 16.70 7.45 33.59
CA GLY A 317 17.16 6.15 34.09
C GLY A 317 17.73 5.23 33.00
N VAL A 318 18.80 4.51 33.39
CA VAL A 318 19.47 3.51 32.54
C VAL A 318 18.66 2.22 32.58
N GLY A 319 17.73 2.01 31.62
CA GLY A 319 16.94 0.78 31.55
C GLY A 319 16.05 0.69 30.32
N ILE A 320 15.50 -0.49 30.07
CA ILE A 320 14.53 -0.75 29.01
C ILE A 320 13.20 -0.06 29.38
N GLN A 321 12.73 0.83 28.53
CA GLN A 321 11.47 1.57 28.69
C GLN A 321 10.63 1.42 27.42
N GLU A 322 9.92 0.30 27.31
CA GLU A 322 8.97 0.08 26.22
C GLU A 322 7.69 0.89 26.43
N ALA A 323 6.92 1.07 25.38
CA ALA A 323 5.56 1.59 25.46
C ALA A 323 4.66 0.67 26.31
N PRO A 324 3.48 1.13 26.78
CA PRO A 324 2.53 0.26 27.49
C PRO A 324 2.25 -1.06 26.75
N LEU A 325 1.97 -2.13 27.50
CA LEU A 325 1.74 -3.49 26.97
C LEU A 325 0.74 -3.52 25.80
N LEU A 326 -0.35 -2.78 25.89
CA LEU A 326 -1.38 -2.68 24.86
C LEU A 326 -0.88 -2.04 23.54
N CYS A 327 0.27 -1.37 23.55
CA CYS A 327 0.89 -0.80 22.35
C CYS A 327 1.85 -1.80 21.67
N TRP A 328 2.76 -2.44 22.44
CA TRP A 328 3.79 -3.26 21.80
C TRP A 328 3.39 -4.73 21.60
N VAL A 329 2.49 -5.30 22.42
CA VAL A 329 2.04 -6.70 22.24
C VAL A 329 1.36 -6.92 20.88
N PRO A 330 0.39 -6.09 20.43
CA PRO A 330 -0.17 -6.21 19.09
C PRO A 330 0.89 -6.01 17.98
N THR A 331 1.88 -5.17 18.23
CA THR A 331 2.98 -4.93 17.29
C THR A 331 3.83 -6.19 17.09
N VAL A 332 4.19 -6.89 18.16
CA VAL A 332 4.92 -8.16 18.11
C VAL A 332 4.08 -9.23 17.41
N PHE A 333 2.78 -9.29 17.72
CA PHE A 333 1.88 -10.25 17.08
C PHE A 333 1.84 -10.06 15.55
N THR A 334 1.74 -8.83 15.07
CA THR A 334 1.77 -8.55 13.63
C THR A 334 3.14 -8.79 13.00
N ALA A 335 4.23 -8.56 13.74
CA ALA A 335 5.58 -8.89 13.31
C ALA A 335 5.77 -10.41 13.14
N ILE A 336 5.28 -11.21 14.08
CA ILE A 336 5.25 -12.68 13.96
C ILE A 336 4.42 -13.09 12.75
N GLY A 337 3.30 -12.40 12.49
CA GLY A 337 2.48 -12.60 11.29
C GLY A 337 3.25 -12.41 9.97
N CYS A 338 4.20 -11.47 9.91
CA CYS A 338 5.09 -11.32 8.74
C CYS A 338 5.96 -12.55 8.49
N LEU A 339 6.43 -13.20 9.56
CA LEU A 339 7.22 -14.43 9.49
C LEU A 339 6.33 -15.63 9.12
N ILE A 340 5.21 -15.79 9.81
CA ILE A 340 4.25 -16.88 9.53
C ILE A 340 3.82 -16.85 8.07
N LEU A 341 3.51 -15.69 7.52
CA LEU A 341 3.04 -15.54 6.14
C LEU A 341 4.10 -16.00 5.11
N PHE A 342 5.38 -15.99 5.45
CA PHE A 342 6.41 -16.56 4.59
C PHE A 342 6.23 -18.07 4.40
N PHE A 343 6.03 -18.81 5.48
CA PHE A 343 5.86 -20.27 5.43
C PHE A 343 4.48 -20.68 4.90
N TYR A 344 3.45 -19.87 5.13
CA TYR A 344 2.09 -20.12 4.66
C TYR A 344 1.78 -19.50 3.28
N SER A 345 2.74 -18.84 2.64
CA SER A 345 2.55 -18.20 1.33
C SER A 345 2.07 -19.18 0.25
N GLY A 346 2.51 -20.42 0.26
CA GLY A 346 2.03 -21.47 -0.65
C GLY A 346 0.53 -21.74 -0.52
N HIS A 347 0.01 -21.81 0.71
CA HIS A 347 -1.42 -21.99 0.94
C HIS A 347 -2.23 -20.76 0.47
N VAL A 348 -1.75 -19.56 0.74
CA VAL A 348 -2.38 -18.33 0.25
C VAL A 348 -2.34 -18.26 -1.26
N HIS A 349 -1.22 -18.62 -1.89
CA HIS A 349 -1.09 -18.70 -3.34
C HIS A 349 -2.11 -19.66 -3.95
N ASN A 350 -2.21 -20.88 -3.42
CA ASN A 350 -3.18 -21.90 -3.89
C ASN A 350 -4.64 -21.42 -3.74
N PHE A 351 -4.95 -20.69 -2.65
CA PHE A 351 -6.25 -20.06 -2.46
C PHE A 351 -6.55 -18.97 -3.50
N LEU A 352 -5.51 -18.28 -3.99
CA LEU A 352 -5.64 -17.19 -4.97
C LEU A 352 -5.68 -17.68 -6.44
N ILE A 353 -5.20 -18.88 -6.75
CA ILE A 353 -5.17 -19.43 -8.13
C ILE A 353 -6.52 -19.29 -8.86
N PRO A 354 -7.70 -19.57 -8.23
CA PRO A 354 -8.99 -19.43 -8.92
C PRO A 354 -9.31 -18.02 -9.39
N ILE A 355 -8.56 -16.99 -8.97
CA ILE A 355 -8.74 -15.60 -9.44
C ILE A 355 -8.25 -15.44 -10.89
N THR A 356 -7.32 -16.29 -11.32
CA THR A 356 -6.64 -16.16 -12.63
C THR A 356 -7.01 -17.28 -13.60
N ASN A 357 -7.89 -18.19 -13.20
CA ASN A 357 -8.52 -19.23 -14.02
C ASN A 357 -9.95 -18.76 -14.36
#